data_51a6eed5a3bf424de4110471865041b4
#
_entry.id   51a6eed5a3bf424de4110471865041b4
#
_cell.length_a   1.000
_cell.length_b   1.000
_cell.length_c   1.000
_cell.angle_alpha   90.00
_cell.angle_beta   90.00
_cell.angle_gamma   90.00
#
_symmetry.space_group_name_H-M   'P 1'
#
loop_
_entity.id
_entity.type
_entity.pdbx_description
1 polymer ?
#
loop_
_entity_poly.entity_id
_entity_poly.type
_entity_poly.pdbx_seq_one_letter_code
_entity_poly.pdbx_strand_id
1 'polypeptide(L)'
;MTNKILSVLGEKKQSIPLILDSPHSGIIYPDDFDHITTLKKLRQAEDSYVHELYMDSIKQGAVLIHANFPRSYIDPNRSERDFSYEFIEDGEKYFNEF
;
A
#
# COMPACT_ATOMS: atom_id res chain seq x y z
N MET A 1 2.09 -9.48 -13.59
CA MET A 1 3.43 -8.97 -13.20
C MET A 1 3.48 -8.75 -11.71
N THR A 2 4.52 -9.25 -11.04
CA THR A 2 4.71 -9.11 -9.60
C THR A 2 6.17 -8.79 -9.30
N ASN A 3 6.40 -7.86 -8.41
CA ASN A 3 7.72 -7.53 -7.89
C ASN A 3 7.62 -7.23 -6.38
N LYS A 4 8.71 -6.78 -5.74
CA LYS A 4 8.72 -6.47 -4.31
C LYS A 4 7.83 -5.28 -3.93
N ILE A 5 7.56 -4.39 -4.87
CA ILE A 5 6.83 -3.15 -4.62
C ILE A 5 5.34 -3.35 -4.86
N LEU A 6 4.99 -3.88 -6.02
CA LEU A 6 3.58 -4.06 -6.35
C LEU A 6 3.36 -5.30 -7.22
N SER A 7 2.10 -5.73 -7.27
CA SER A 7 1.65 -6.79 -8.15
C SER A 7 0.55 -6.27 -9.05
N VAL A 8 0.59 -6.67 -10.32
CA VAL A 8 -0.45 -6.41 -11.31
C VAL A 8 -0.92 -7.77 -11.83
N LEU A 9 -2.19 -8.08 -11.59
CA LEU A 9 -2.75 -9.40 -11.88
C LEU A 9 -3.90 -9.28 -12.88
N GLY A 10 -3.97 -10.23 -13.80
CA GLY A 10 -5.06 -10.31 -14.77
C GLY A 10 -4.88 -9.48 -16.03
N GLU A 11 -3.77 -8.78 -16.20
CA GLU A 11 -3.55 -7.86 -17.33
C GLU A 11 -3.56 -8.56 -18.68
N LYS A 12 -3.14 -9.83 -18.72
CA LYS A 12 -3.09 -10.60 -19.99
C LYS A 12 -4.44 -11.18 -20.40
N LYS A 13 -5.41 -11.18 -19.50
CA LYS A 13 -6.74 -11.76 -19.74
C LYS A 13 -7.84 -10.74 -19.52
N GLN A 14 -7.50 -9.47 -19.53
CA GLN A 14 -8.48 -8.41 -19.33
C GLN A 14 -9.54 -8.45 -20.41
N SER A 15 -10.82 -8.51 -20.01
CA SER A 15 -11.95 -8.52 -20.93
C SER A 15 -13.00 -7.46 -20.60
N ILE A 16 -12.88 -6.78 -19.46
CA ILE A 16 -13.75 -5.67 -19.08
C ILE A 16 -12.91 -4.45 -18.71
N PRO A 17 -13.40 -3.22 -18.90
CA PRO A 17 -12.64 -2.00 -18.61
C PRO A 17 -12.71 -1.67 -17.11
N LEU A 18 -12.24 -2.59 -16.26
CA LEU A 18 -12.26 -2.44 -14.81
C LEU A 18 -10.88 -2.72 -14.24
N ILE A 19 -10.36 -1.76 -13.49
CA ILE A 19 -9.12 -1.91 -12.72
C ILE A 19 -9.48 -1.72 -11.26
N LEU A 20 -9.16 -2.71 -10.44
CA LEU A 20 -9.30 -2.64 -8.99
C LEU A 20 -7.93 -2.35 -8.37
N ASP A 21 -7.92 -1.56 -7.32
CA ASP A 21 -6.71 -1.15 -6.63
C ASP A 21 -6.82 -1.51 -5.14
N SER A 22 -5.79 -2.17 -4.62
CA SER A 22 -5.66 -2.47 -3.19
C SER A 22 -4.35 -1.88 -2.67
N PRO A 23 -4.35 -0.60 -2.29
CA PRO A 23 -3.11 0.09 -1.90
C PRO A 23 -2.66 -0.19 -0.46
N HIS A 24 -3.51 -0.77 0.38
CA HIS A 24 -3.29 -0.86 1.83
C HIS A 24 -3.24 -2.28 2.38
N SER A 25 -3.19 -3.29 1.53
CA SER A 25 -3.17 -4.70 1.96
C SER A 25 -1.79 -5.34 1.98
N GLY A 26 -0.74 -4.58 1.70
CA GLY A 26 0.63 -5.08 1.68
C GLY A 26 1.15 -5.45 3.05
N ILE A 27 1.88 -6.57 3.12
CA ILE A 27 2.43 -7.11 4.37
C ILE A 27 3.93 -7.33 4.33
N ILE A 28 4.59 -6.95 3.23
CA ILE A 28 6.05 -7.10 3.10
C ILE A 28 6.70 -5.82 3.62
N TYR A 29 7.23 -5.89 4.83
CA TYR A 29 7.86 -4.77 5.52
C TYR A 29 9.30 -4.62 5.04
N PRO A 30 9.67 -3.46 4.44
CA PRO A 30 11.04 -3.25 3.97
C PRO A 30 12.05 -3.25 5.12
N ASP A 31 13.26 -3.74 4.84
CA ASP A 31 14.34 -3.79 5.83
C ASP A 31 14.78 -2.41 6.30
N ASP A 32 14.61 -1.39 5.46
CA ASP A 32 14.96 0.00 5.78
C ASP A 32 13.84 0.76 6.50
N PHE A 33 12.74 0.07 6.83
CA PHE A 33 11.65 0.68 7.57
C PHE A 33 12.01 0.79 9.05
N ASP A 34 12.59 1.92 9.41
CA ASP A 34 12.94 2.24 10.79
C ASP A 34 11.72 2.87 11.48
N HIS A 35 11.20 2.20 12.49
CA HIS A 35 9.98 2.62 13.18
C HIS A 35 10.12 2.53 14.69
N ILE A 36 9.43 3.41 15.40
CA ILE A 36 9.46 3.48 16.86
C ILE A 36 8.33 2.69 17.53
N THR A 37 7.29 2.33 16.76
CA THR A 37 6.18 1.53 17.27
C THR A 37 6.41 0.04 16.97
N THR A 38 5.65 -0.83 17.64
CA THR A 38 5.79 -2.29 17.44
C THR A 38 5.20 -2.73 16.10
N LEU A 39 5.73 -3.84 15.58
CA LEU A 39 5.18 -4.44 14.35
C LEU A 39 3.69 -4.78 14.51
N LYS A 40 3.31 -5.26 15.69
CA LYS A 40 1.90 -5.57 15.98
C LYS A 40 0.99 -4.35 15.79
N LYS A 41 1.43 -3.18 16.26
CA LYS A 41 0.66 -1.93 16.08
C LYS A 41 0.66 -1.46 14.64
N LEU A 42 1.79 -1.58 13.93
CA LEU A 42 1.86 -1.24 12.52
C LEU A 42 0.88 -2.09 11.70
N ARG A 43 0.81 -3.37 12.00
CA ARG A 43 -0.08 -4.30 11.28
C ARG A 43 -1.56 -4.00 11.51
N GLN A 44 -1.92 -3.31 12.58
CA GLN A 44 -3.30 -2.86 12.80
C GLN A 44 -3.77 -1.82 11.77
N ALA A 45 -2.84 -1.15 11.09
CA ALA A 45 -3.16 -0.20 10.03
C ALA A 45 -3.35 -0.86 8.65
N GLU A 46 -3.07 -2.16 8.53
CA GLU A 46 -3.25 -2.88 7.28
C GLU A 46 -4.73 -3.14 6.99
N ASP A 47 -5.12 -2.96 5.73
CA ASP A 47 -6.40 -3.47 5.24
C ASP A 47 -6.18 -4.93 4.85
N SER A 48 -6.09 -5.80 5.84
CA SER A 48 -5.67 -7.18 5.67
C SER A 48 -6.57 -7.94 4.70
N TYR A 49 -5.94 -8.68 3.77
CA TYR A 49 -6.61 -9.56 2.83
C TYR A 49 -7.51 -8.88 1.80
N VAL A 50 -7.51 -7.55 1.69
CA VAL A 50 -8.38 -6.86 0.72
C VAL A 50 -8.08 -7.31 -0.72
N HIS A 51 -6.81 -7.42 -1.09
CA HIS A 51 -6.47 -7.88 -2.44
C HIS A 51 -6.92 -9.33 -2.69
N GLU A 52 -6.95 -10.18 -1.65
CA GLU A 52 -7.46 -11.54 -1.77
C GLU A 52 -8.97 -11.58 -1.99
N LEU A 53 -9.70 -10.65 -1.37
CA LEU A 53 -11.14 -10.50 -1.58
C LEU A 53 -11.48 -10.11 -3.02
N TYR A 54 -10.56 -9.42 -3.70
CA TYR A 54 -10.75 -8.99 -5.08
C TYR A 54 -10.29 -10.00 -6.12
N MET A 55 -9.69 -11.12 -5.71
CA MET A 55 -9.11 -12.10 -6.66
C MET A 55 -10.15 -12.67 -7.63
N ASP A 56 -11.38 -12.82 -7.21
CA ASP A 56 -12.42 -13.32 -8.11
C ASP A 56 -12.75 -12.39 -9.27
N SER A 57 -12.46 -11.10 -9.13
CA SER A 57 -12.65 -10.13 -10.19
C SER A 57 -11.78 -10.41 -11.42
N ILE A 58 -10.62 -11.01 -11.21
CA ILE A 58 -9.69 -11.39 -12.27
C ILE A 58 -10.32 -12.44 -13.17
N LYS A 59 -11.03 -13.39 -12.59
CA LYS A 59 -11.77 -14.43 -13.35
C LYS A 59 -12.85 -13.83 -14.22
N GLN A 60 -13.36 -12.66 -13.85
CA GLN A 60 -14.38 -11.94 -14.60
C GLN A 60 -13.78 -10.98 -15.64
N GLY A 61 -12.46 -10.92 -15.74
CA GLY A 61 -11.78 -10.13 -16.75
C GLY A 61 -11.28 -8.76 -16.29
N ALA A 62 -11.32 -8.47 -14.99
CA ALA A 62 -10.77 -7.25 -14.43
C ALA A 62 -9.26 -7.36 -14.19
N VAL A 63 -8.59 -6.22 -14.03
CA VAL A 63 -7.21 -6.14 -13.59
C VAL A 63 -7.18 -5.73 -12.13
N LEU A 64 -6.33 -6.37 -11.34
CA LEU A 64 -6.09 -6.01 -9.95
C LEU A 64 -4.66 -5.52 -9.77
N ILE A 65 -4.50 -4.35 -9.16
CA ILE A 65 -3.21 -3.80 -8.77
C ILE A 65 -3.20 -3.74 -7.24
N HIS A 66 -2.16 -4.29 -6.61
CA HIS A 66 -2.01 -4.14 -5.17
C HIS A 66 -0.57 -3.85 -4.77
N ALA A 67 -0.41 -3.03 -3.74
CA ALA A 67 0.87 -2.75 -3.14
C ALA A 67 1.30 -3.95 -2.27
N ASN A 68 2.60 -4.25 -2.24
CA ASN A 68 3.15 -5.30 -1.39
C ASN A 68 3.74 -4.77 -0.10
N PHE A 69 4.12 -3.50 -0.06
CA PHE A 69 4.61 -2.84 1.15
C PHE A 69 3.43 -2.33 2.00
N PRO A 70 3.63 -2.16 3.33
CA PRO A 70 2.56 -1.68 4.18
C PRO A 70 2.33 -0.17 4.03
N ARG A 71 1.09 0.27 4.21
CA ARG A 71 0.74 1.69 4.16
C ARG A 71 1.45 2.52 5.23
N SER A 72 1.85 1.89 6.32
CA SER A 72 2.59 2.57 7.39
C SER A 72 4.00 2.97 6.97
N TYR A 73 4.56 2.31 5.96
CA TYR A 73 5.84 2.69 5.38
C TYR A 73 5.69 3.91 4.45
N ILE A 74 4.87 3.76 3.44
CA ILE A 74 4.46 4.84 2.52
C ILE A 74 3.00 4.56 2.15
N ASP A 75 2.15 5.55 2.30
CA ASP A 75 0.74 5.41 1.91
C ASP A 75 0.55 5.89 0.46
N PRO A 76 0.32 4.97 -0.50
CA PRO A 76 0.17 5.33 -1.91
C PRO A 76 -1.15 6.07 -2.20
N ASN A 77 -2.04 6.16 -1.22
CA ASN A 77 -3.32 6.85 -1.34
C ASN A 77 -3.33 8.19 -0.59
N ARG A 78 -2.15 8.75 -0.33
CA ARG A 78 -1.98 10.04 0.34
C ARG A 78 -0.98 10.89 -0.43
N SER A 79 -1.11 12.21 -0.28
CA SER A 79 -0.08 13.15 -0.75
C SER A 79 1.18 12.99 0.10
N GLU A 80 2.34 13.19 -0.49
CA GLU A 80 3.61 13.20 0.24
C GLU A 80 3.67 14.26 1.35
N ARG A 81 2.77 15.24 1.30
CA ARG A 81 2.65 16.31 2.31
C ARG A 81 1.57 16.04 3.36
N ASP A 82 0.87 14.92 3.22
CA ASP A 82 -0.29 14.60 4.06
C ASP A 82 0.16 13.76 5.27
N PHE A 83 0.77 14.41 6.25
CA PHE A 83 1.25 13.76 7.46
C PHE A 83 1.12 14.68 8.67
N SER A 84 1.14 14.06 9.88
CA SER A 84 1.24 14.78 11.14
C SER A 84 2.70 14.92 11.54
N TYR A 85 3.25 16.14 11.52
CA TYR A 85 4.66 16.38 11.80
C TYR A 85 5.09 15.89 13.20
N GLU A 86 4.18 15.85 14.15
CA GLU A 86 4.44 15.38 15.52
C GLU A 86 4.79 13.89 15.61
N PHE A 87 4.53 13.12 14.56
CA PHE A 87 4.79 11.68 14.51
C PHE A 87 6.03 11.31 13.72
N ILE A 88 6.76 12.29 13.19
CA ILE A 88 7.98 12.03 12.43
C ILE A 88 9.18 12.70 13.09
N GLU A 89 10.34 12.06 12.99
CA GLU A 89 11.60 12.62 13.44
C GLU A 89 11.92 13.88 12.63
N ASP A 90 12.33 14.95 13.31
CA ASP A 90 12.56 16.25 12.70
C ASP A 90 11.34 16.81 11.94
N GLY A 91 10.14 16.43 12.36
CA GLY A 91 8.89 16.80 11.68
C GLY A 91 8.68 18.29 11.54
N GLU A 92 9.07 19.06 12.53
CA GLU A 92 8.97 20.52 12.48
C GLU A 92 9.78 21.13 11.33
N LYS A 93 10.99 20.61 11.10
CA LYS A 93 11.83 21.03 9.99
C LYS A 93 11.17 20.76 8.65
N TYR A 94 10.67 19.54 8.46
CA TYR A 94 9.99 19.16 7.22
C TYR A 94 8.71 19.95 7.01
N PHE A 95 7.97 20.18 8.08
CA PHE A 95 6.72 20.93 8.03
C PHE A 95 6.93 22.36 7.54
N ASN A 96 8.01 23.01 7.98
CA ASN A 96 8.33 24.37 7.59
C ASN A 96 8.82 24.50 6.14
N GLU A 97 9.23 23.42 5.51
CA GLU A 97 9.64 23.39 4.09
C GLU A 97 8.44 23.33 3.13
N PHE A 98 7.30 23.00 3.63
CA PHE A 98 6.07 22.91 2.87
C PHE A 98 5.19 24.14 3.05
#